data_af0dd65151135b4f56682f832df4fdfe
#
_entry.id   af0dd65151135b4f56682f832df4fdfe
#
_cell.length_a   1.000
_cell.length_b   1.000
_cell.length_c   1.000
_cell.angle_alpha   90.00
_cell.angle_beta   90.00
_cell.angle_gamma   90.00
#
_symmetry.space_group_name_H-M   'P 1'
#
loop_
_entity.id
_entity.type
_entity.pdbx_description
1 polymer ?
#
loop_
_entity_poly.entity_id
_entity_poly.type
_entity_poly.pdbx_seq_one_letter_code
_entity_poly.pdbx_strand_id
1 'polypeptide(L)'
;MTALGADETNDASCVTRGVVVPLDPSPAQERMLRSYCGASRFAYNWATDQVISNMRTRSAEREAGVSETDLTPSISWQRYSLEKAFNAAKADVAPWHRDVTCHSFYSGIKSAAKALENFTDSRAGSRKGQSMGFPKFKSRSKSKLSFTMTEVKRQSSWFKEDGHSIALILPKSPDDRDITRRCDQLKWIHTTTSTKRLARKVAEGTARILSVTISFTGGRWQASFSVRYNVFPTSTPTKFFGGSVGIDLGISHLATLSRPVPGLTDDDGHIANPRHLDAEMRRLHKLDRSIARCEKGSKNRAKLKARRAKLHGTIAKTRDRALHELTTKVAGGFETIAIEDLNVRAMTNKKHHLGRSLADASFGELRRQLTYKAHDRGATVVVIDRFFPSSKTCSSCSTAKATLSLATRTFECSSCGVRLDRDINAARNIAAEGARLLHCAQHNAQHVAGFRPETQNADPRTNKTNPSLDGEASAAMRAEPRSQSRRLTPSA
;
A
#
# COMPACT_ATOMS: atom_id res chain seq x y z
N MET A 1 -3.79 -13.34 -36.30
CA MET A 1 -4.92 -13.92 -35.54
C MET A 1 -4.35 -14.90 -34.52
N THR A 2 -4.39 -14.57 -33.28
CA THR A 2 -4.51 -15.49 -32.13
C THR A 2 -4.63 -14.62 -30.89
N ALA A 3 -5.81 -14.63 -30.33
CA ALA A 3 -6.19 -13.92 -29.13
C ALA A 3 -5.43 -14.47 -27.92
N LEU A 4 -4.71 -13.62 -27.21
CA LEU A 4 -4.23 -13.90 -25.86
C LEU A 4 -5.34 -13.50 -24.90
N GLY A 5 -6.16 -14.47 -24.54
CA GLY A 5 -7.13 -14.37 -23.46
C GLY A 5 -6.43 -14.04 -22.15
N ALA A 6 -6.99 -13.10 -21.42
CA ALA A 6 -6.63 -12.80 -20.06
C ALA A 6 -7.05 -13.99 -19.17
N ASP A 7 -6.07 -14.78 -18.75
CA ASP A 7 -6.28 -15.84 -17.77
C ASP A 7 -6.20 -15.23 -16.38
N GLU A 8 -7.31 -14.65 -15.90
CA GLU A 8 -7.53 -14.34 -14.49
C GLU A 8 -8.10 -15.56 -13.75
N THR A 9 -7.42 -16.66 -13.82
CA THR A 9 -7.64 -17.75 -12.88
C THR A 9 -7.01 -17.32 -11.56
N ASN A 10 -7.84 -17.13 -10.56
CA ASN A 10 -7.47 -16.94 -9.16
C ASN A 10 -6.95 -18.27 -8.62
N ASP A 11 -5.76 -18.66 -9.09
CA ASP A 11 -5.11 -19.91 -8.73
C ASP A 11 -4.58 -19.78 -7.31
N ALA A 12 -5.12 -20.58 -6.38
CA ALA A 12 -4.75 -20.60 -4.96
C ALA A 12 -3.25 -20.87 -4.72
N SER A 13 -2.50 -21.18 -5.78
CA SER A 13 -1.06 -21.46 -5.78
C SER A 13 -0.16 -20.23 -6.00
N CYS A 14 -0.71 -19.04 -6.23
CA CYS A 14 0.08 -17.85 -6.55
C CYS A 14 -0.07 -16.72 -5.51
N VAL A 15 1.06 -16.13 -5.08
CA VAL A 15 1.07 -14.98 -4.16
C VAL A 15 1.77 -13.78 -4.78
N THR A 16 1.12 -12.61 -4.76
CA THR A 16 1.73 -11.36 -5.21
C THR A 16 2.37 -10.60 -4.04
N ARG A 17 3.64 -10.18 -4.20
CA ARG A 17 4.40 -9.44 -3.19
C ARG A 17 5.13 -8.25 -3.74
N GLY A 18 5.31 -7.24 -2.88
CA GLY A 18 6.17 -6.10 -3.13
C GLY A 18 7.62 -6.39 -2.70
N VAL A 19 8.57 -6.23 -3.63
CA VAL A 19 10.00 -6.26 -3.31
C VAL A 19 10.56 -4.86 -3.53
N VAL A 20 11.06 -4.23 -2.46
CA VAL A 20 11.60 -2.87 -2.51
C VAL A 20 13.12 -2.91 -2.53
N VAL A 21 13.70 -2.29 -3.56
CA VAL A 21 15.15 -2.20 -3.78
C VAL A 21 15.54 -0.72 -3.77
N PRO A 22 16.38 -0.28 -2.83
CA PRO A 22 16.90 1.09 -2.83
C PRO A 22 17.89 1.30 -3.99
N LEU A 23 17.77 2.45 -4.65
CA LEU A 23 18.59 2.83 -5.80
C LEU A 23 19.62 3.88 -5.42
N ASP A 24 20.78 3.82 -6.09
CA ASP A 24 21.84 4.82 -6.04
C ASP A 24 22.12 5.34 -7.46
N PRO A 25 21.25 6.23 -7.99
CA PRO A 25 21.40 6.75 -9.34
C PRO A 25 22.51 7.81 -9.41
N SER A 26 23.26 7.81 -10.51
CA SER A 26 24.16 8.92 -10.84
C SER A 26 23.38 10.24 -11.01
N PRO A 27 24.03 11.40 -10.95
CA PRO A 27 23.36 12.69 -11.18
C PRO A 27 22.61 12.78 -12.51
N ALA A 28 23.11 12.15 -13.57
CA ALA A 28 22.46 12.09 -14.87
C ALA A 28 21.19 11.21 -14.82
N GLN A 29 21.30 10.03 -14.20
CA GLN A 29 20.16 9.14 -13.98
C GLN A 29 19.11 9.78 -13.09
N GLU A 30 19.51 10.53 -12.05
CA GLU A 30 18.55 11.23 -11.19
C GLU A 30 17.78 12.30 -11.97
N ARG A 31 18.43 13.07 -12.86
CA ARG A 31 17.74 14.02 -13.74
C ARG A 31 16.71 13.32 -14.62
N MET A 32 17.10 12.20 -15.23
CA MET A 32 16.21 11.37 -16.05
C MET A 32 15.00 10.86 -15.24
N LEU A 33 15.21 10.31 -14.05
CA LEU A 33 14.13 9.83 -13.19
C LEU A 33 13.17 10.96 -12.78
N ARG A 34 13.69 12.16 -12.52
CA ARG A 34 12.89 13.35 -12.25
C ARG A 34 12.05 13.79 -13.44
N SER A 35 12.61 13.72 -14.65
CA SER A 35 11.90 13.99 -15.90
C SER A 35 10.74 12.99 -16.09
N TYR A 36 10.98 11.70 -15.89
CA TYR A 36 9.96 10.66 -15.98
C TYR A 36 8.81 10.85 -14.95
N CYS A 37 9.15 11.23 -13.73
CA CYS A 37 8.13 11.62 -12.73
C CYS A 37 7.36 12.88 -13.16
N GLY A 38 8.04 13.82 -13.83
CA GLY A 38 7.42 15.02 -14.41
C GLY A 38 6.40 14.67 -15.49
N ALA A 39 6.79 13.80 -16.42
CA ALA A 39 5.92 13.31 -17.48
C ALA A 39 4.68 12.57 -16.93
N SER A 40 4.86 11.74 -15.91
CA SER A 40 3.73 11.07 -15.23
C SER A 40 2.76 12.08 -14.60
N ARG A 41 3.27 13.13 -13.95
CA ARG A 41 2.44 14.20 -13.39
C ARG A 41 1.73 14.99 -14.49
N PHE A 42 2.42 15.32 -15.57
CA PHE A 42 1.85 16.01 -16.72
C PHE A 42 0.66 15.22 -17.29
N ALA A 43 0.85 13.94 -17.59
CA ALA A 43 -0.19 13.09 -18.16
C ALA A 43 -1.39 12.90 -17.21
N TYR A 44 -1.14 12.83 -15.90
CA TYR A 44 -2.23 12.84 -14.91
C TYR A 44 -3.05 14.13 -14.99
N ASN A 45 -2.38 15.28 -15.03
CA ASN A 45 -3.05 16.57 -15.08
C ASN A 45 -3.80 16.76 -16.39
N TRP A 46 -3.18 16.39 -17.50
CA TRP A 46 -3.82 16.42 -18.83
C TRP A 46 -5.09 15.58 -18.84
N ALA A 47 -5.04 14.33 -18.41
CA ALA A 47 -6.22 13.46 -18.37
C ALA A 47 -7.33 14.01 -17.46
N THR A 48 -6.96 14.61 -16.32
CA THR A 48 -7.92 15.26 -15.41
C THR A 48 -8.53 16.49 -16.06
N ASP A 49 -7.74 17.27 -16.79
CA ASP A 49 -8.19 18.46 -17.50
C ASP A 49 -9.16 18.13 -18.62
N GLN A 50 -8.91 17.08 -19.40
CA GLN A 50 -9.83 16.62 -20.45
C GLN A 50 -11.21 16.30 -19.86
N VAL A 51 -11.26 15.59 -18.73
CA VAL A 51 -12.52 15.27 -18.05
C VAL A 51 -13.23 16.53 -17.56
N ILE A 52 -12.49 17.44 -16.89
CA ILE A 52 -13.05 18.69 -16.38
C ILE A 52 -13.58 19.55 -17.52
N SER A 53 -12.84 19.70 -18.62
CA SER A 53 -13.23 20.51 -19.78
C SER A 53 -14.49 19.95 -20.44
N ASN A 54 -14.56 18.64 -20.67
CA ASN A 54 -15.75 18.00 -21.23
C ASN A 54 -16.98 18.19 -20.33
N MET A 55 -16.83 18.01 -19.02
CA MET A 55 -17.94 18.25 -18.08
C MET A 55 -18.41 19.69 -18.10
N ARG A 56 -17.50 20.67 -18.17
CA ARG A 56 -17.84 22.10 -18.23
C ARG A 56 -18.56 22.46 -19.52
N THR A 57 -18.06 21.97 -20.67
CA THR A 57 -18.71 22.16 -21.98
C THR A 57 -20.14 21.66 -21.94
N ARG A 58 -20.35 20.41 -21.50
CA ARG A 58 -21.68 19.81 -21.40
C ARG A 58 -22.61 20.55 -20.42
N SER A 59 -22.06 21.08 -19.32
CA SER A 59 -22.85 21.90 -18.38
C SER A 59 -23.29 23.22 -19.01
N ALA A 60 -22.39 23.89 -19.72
CA ALA A 60 -22.70 25.14 -20.41
C ALA A 60 -23.72 24.93 -21.54
N GLU A 61 -23.61 23.84 -22.31
CA GLU A 61 -24.56 23.46 -23.34
C GLU A 61 -25.98 23.22 -22.77
N ARG A 62 -26.08 22.52 -21.61
CA ARG A 62 -27.36 22.32 -20.90
C ARG A 62 -27.95 23.65 -20.41
N GLU A 63 -27.12 24.50 -19.82
CA GLU A 63 -27.53 25.82 -19.37
C GLU A 63 -28.00 26.71 -20.53
N ALA A 64 -27.47 26.48 -21.75
CA ALA A 64 -27.90 27.13 -22.98
C ALA A 64 -29.13 26.47 -23.64
N GLY A 65 -29.70 25.40 -23.04
CA GLY A 65 -30.91 24.72 -23.56
C GLY A 65 -30.66 23.71 -24.67
N VAL A 66 -29.42 23.27 -24.90
CA VAL A 66 -29.09 22.19 -25.85
C VAL A 66 -29.70 20.86 -25.39
N SER A 67 -30.34 20.12 -26.31
CA SER A 67 -30.94 18.83 -25.97
C SER A 67 -29.89 17.79 -25.54
N GLU A 68 -30.27 16.82 -24.70
CA GLU A 68 -29.34 15.77 -24.24
C GLU A 68 -28.72 14.94 -25.38
N THR A 69 -29.44 14.83 -26.54
CA THR A 69 -28.95 14.14 -27.74
C THR A 69 -27.89 14.91 -28.50
N ASP A 70 -27.91 16.24 -28.42
CA ASP A 70 -27.06 17.14 -29.18
C ASP A 70 -25.86 17.67 -28.37
N LEU A 71 -25.77 17.31 -27.08
CA LEU A 71 -24.66 17.66 -26.26
C LEU A 71 -23.34 17.09 -26.78
N THR A 72 -22.28 17.83 -26.60
CA THR A 72 -20.91 17.31 -26.79
C THR A 72 -20.78 15.90 -26.21
N PRO A 73 -20.31 14.88 -26.97
CA PRO A 73 -20.19 13.51 -26.46
C PRO A 73 -19.42 13.42 -25.17
N SER A 74 -19.92 12.65 -24.20
CA SER A 74 -19.20 12.42 -22.95
C SER A 74 -17.97 11.57 -23.20
N ILE A 75 -16.83 11.97 -22.61
CA ILE A 75 -15.60 11.18 -22.69
C ILE A 75 -15.61 10.06 -21.64
N SER A 76 -15.13 8.90 -22.03
CA SER A 76 -14.96 7.79 -21.11
C SER A 76 -13.79 8.05 -20.15
N TRP A 77 -14.03 7.86 -18.84
CA TRP A 77 -13.00 8.00 -17.80
C TRP A 77 -12.14 6.75 -17.63
N GLN A 78 -12.38 5.72 -18.44
CA GLN A 78 -11.61 4.50 -18.42
C GLN A 78 -10.17 4.72 -18.90
N ARG A 79 -9.25 3.97 -18.31
CA ARG A 79 -7.82 4.07 -18.59
C ARG A 79 -7.50 4.03 -20.09
N TYR A 80 -7.99 3.03 -20.82
CA TYR A 80 -7.67 2.83 -22.23
C TYR A 80 -8.20 3.94 -23.13
N SER A 81 -9.37 4.48 -22.83
CA SER A 81 -9.95 5.61 -23.55
C SER A 81 -9.11 6.87 -23.41
N LEU A 82 -8.68 7.17 -22.17
CA LEU A 82 -7.79 8.31 -21.87
C LEU A 82 -6.39 8.11 -22.47
N GLU A 83 -5.84 6.89 -22.47
CA GLU A 83 -4.57 6.56 -23.11
C GLU A 83 -4.66 6.74 -24.64
N LYS A 84 -5.76 6.31 -25.28
CA LYS A 84 -6.02 6.50 -26.71
C LYS A 84 -6.07 8.00 -27.06
N ALA A 85 -6.84 8.76 -26.30
CA ALA A 85 -6.95 10.22 -26.49
C ALA A 85 -5.60 10.92 -26.31
N PHE A 86 -4.83 10.55 -25.29
CA PHE A 86 -3.49 11.10 -25.08
C PHE A 86 -2.53 10.75 -26.22
N ASN A 87 -2.57 9.51 -26.71
CA ASN A 87 -1.71 9.09 -27.82
C ASN A 87 -2.00 9.85 -29.12
N ALA A 88 -3.23 10.25 -29.37
CA ALA A 88 -3.59 11.11 -30.48
C ALA A 88 -3.07 12.55 -30.32
N ALA A 89 -3.16 13.10 -29.09
CA ALA A 89 -2.79 14.50 -28.83
C ALA A 89 -1.32 14.70 -28.43
N LYS A 90 -0.57 13.67 -28.09
CA LYS A 90 0.75 13.78 -27.42
C LYS A 90 1.80 14.58 -28.20
N ALA A 91 1.74 14.57 -29.53
CA ALA A 91 2.69 15.33 -30.35
C ALA A 91 2.52 16.84 -30.13
N ASP A 92 1.26 17.28 -29.98
CA ASP A 92 0.92 18.69 -29.83
C ASP A 92 1.08 19.16 -28.38
N VAL A 93 0.57 18.34 -27.42
CA VAL A 93 0.54 18.72 -25.99
C VAL A 93 1.84 18.44 -25.25
N ALA A 94 2.69 17.54 -25.77
CA ALA A 94 3.97 17.14 -25.20
C ALA A 94 5.01 16.90 -26.29
N PRO A 95 5.51 17.95 -27.01
CA PRO A 95 6.48 17.80 -28.10
C PRO A 95 7.74 17.02 -27.68
N TRP A 96 8.09 17.12 -26.40
CA TRP A 96 9.20 16.40 -25.77
C TRP A 96 8.88 14.94 -25.40
N HIS A 97 7.75 14.38 -25.87
CA HIS A 97 7.31 13.02 -25.52
C HIS A 97 8.33 11.92 -25.89
N ARG A 98 9.22 12.19 -26.84
CA ARG A 98 10.29 11.27 -27.27
C ARG A 98 11.46 11.21 -26.27
N ASP A 99 11.62 12.22 -25.40
CA ASP A 99 12.72 12.30 -24.42
C ASP A 99 12.47 11.45 -23.19
N VAL A 100 11.26 10.91 -23.02
CA VAL A 100 10.85 10.12 -21.87
C VAL A 100 10.23 8.80 -22.28
N THR A 101 10.28 7.81 -21.37
CA THR A 101 9.61 6.55 -21.62
C THR A 101 8.08 6.73 -21.67
N CYS A 102 7.42 6.08 -22.61
CA CYS A 102 5.95 6.08 -22.71
C CYS A 102 5.27 5.57 -21.44
N HIS A 103 5.91 4.67 -20.70
CA HIS A 103 5.42 4.18 -19.41
C HIS A 103 5.20 5.30 -18.39
N SER A 104 5.93 6.40 -18.46
CA SER A 104 5.74 7.56 -17.59
C SER A 104 4.37 8.20 -17.82
N PHE A 105 3.98 8.41 -19.09
CA PHE A 105 2.67 8.95 -19.44
C PHE A 105 1.53 8.01 -19.03
N TYR A 106 1.65 6.73 -19.39
CA TYR A 106 0.65 5.70 -19.03
C TYR A 106 0.48 5.56 -17.51
N SER A 107 1.57 5.68 -16.75
CA SER A 107 1.51 5.73 -15.28
C SER A 107 0.67 6.90 -14.76
N GLY A 108 0.82 8.07 -15.38
CA GLY A 108 0.03 9.27 -15.06
C GLY A 108 -1.46 9.08 -15.35
N ILE A 109 -1.78 8.66 -16.57
CA ILE A 109 -3.15 8.42 -17.03
C ILE A 109 -3.85 7.35 -16.19
N LYS A 110 -3.17 6.20 -15.94
CA LYS A 110 -3.68 5.15 -15.05
C LYS A 110 -4.02 5.69 -13.66
N SER A 111 -3.18 6.60 -13.15
CA SER A 111 -3.41 7.22 -11.83
C SER A 111 -4.59 8.19 -11.85
N ALA A 112 -4.85 8.88 -12.96
CA ALA A 112 -6.01 9.75 -13.13
C ALA A 112 -7.29 8.93 -13.23
N ALA A 113 -7.32 7.92 -14.10
CA ALA A 113 -8.45 7.01 -14.25
C ALA A 113 -8.83 6.35 -12.92
N LYS A 114 -7.84 5.85 -12.15
CA LYS A 114 -8.10 5.26 -10.82
C LYS A 114 -8.61 6.29 -9.79
N ALA A 115 -8.19 7.54 -9.89
CA ALA A 115 -8.71 8.59 -9.02
C ALA A 115 -10.17 8.95 -9.37
N LEU A 116 -10.52 8.97 -10.65
CA LEU A 116 -11.89 9.14 -11.15
C LEU A 116 -12.79 7.98 -10.74
N GLU A 117 -12.34 6.74 -10.91
CA GLU A 117 -13.03 5.53 -10.45
C GLU A 117 -13.28 5.56 -8.94
N ASN A 118 -12.27 5.92 -8.13
CA ASN A 118 -12.46 6.06 -6.68
C ASN A 118 -13.47 7.15 -6.31
N PHE A 119 -13.58 8.21 -7.10
CA PHE A 119 -14.58 9.26 -6.93
C PHE A 119 -15.98 8.74 -7.24
N THR A 120 -16.18 8.05 -8.38
CA THR A 120 -17.48 7.46 -8.74
C THR A 120 -17.92 6.41 -7.75
N ASP A 121 -17.03 5.48 -7.35
CA ASP A 121 -17.32 4.45 -6.34
C ASP A 121 -17.67 5.06 -4.98
N SER A 122 -17.02 6.18 -4.62
CA SER A 122 -17.31 6.89 -3.38
C SER A 122 -18.69 7.54 -3.40
N ARG A 123 -19.11 8.08 -4.54
CA ARG A 123 -20.46 8.66 -4.71
C ARG A 123 -21.53 7.58 -4.75
N ALA A 124 -21.27 6.47 -5.43
CA ALA A 124 -22.17 5.33 -5.47
C ALA A 124 -22.26 4.53 -4.16
N GLY A 125 -21.48 4.90 -3.12
CA GLY A 125 -21.46 4.19 -1.84
C GLY A 125 -20.83 2.79 -1.89
N SER A 126 -20.33 2.36 -3.04
CA SER A 126 -19.69 1.04 -3.22
C SER A 126 -18.31 0.95 -2.58
N ARG A 127 -17.66 2.10 -2.31
CA ARG A 127 -16.35 2.16 -1.71
C ARG A 127 -16.39 2.24 -0.19
N LYS A 128 -15.76 1.28 0.49
CA LYS A 128 -15.55 1.34 1.95
C LYS A 128 -14.52 2.41 2.32
N GLY A 129 -14.79 3.21 3.34
CA GLY A 129 -13.86 4.20 3.91
C GLY A 129 -14.31 5.65 3.72
N GLN A 130 -13.35 6.59 3.85
CA GLN A 130 -13.65 8.02 3.77
C GLN A 130 -14.11 8.42 2.37
N SER A 131 -15.10 9.32 2.29
CA SER A 131 -15.55 9.92 1.02
C SER A 131 -14.40 10.54 0.23
N MET A 132 -14.39 10.32 -1.06
CA MET A 132 -13.39 10.84 -2.00
C MET A 132 -14.02 11.94 -2.84
N GLY A 133 -13.40 13.11 -2.81
CA GLY A 133 -13.77 14.22 -3.70
C GLY A 133 -13.20 14.03 -5.11
N PHE A 134 -13.64 14.90 -6.03
CA PHE A 134 -13.15 14.90 -7.41
C PHE A 134 -11.61 15.07 -7.46
N PRO A 135 -10.91 14.42 -8.42
CA PRO A 135 -9.46 14.49 -8.55
C PRO A 135 -8.95 15.92 -8.76
N LYS A 136 -7.93 16.31 -7.98
CA LYS A 136 -7.28 17.63 -8.08
C LYS A 136 -5.99 17.53 -8.89
N PHE A 137 -5.61 18.63 -9.56
CA PHE A 137 -4.31 18.74 -10.24
C PHE A 137 -3.13 18.50 -9.30
N LYS A 138 -2.13 17.79 -9.78
CA LYS A 138 -0.89 17.51 -9.06
C LYS A 138 0.12 18.64 -9.28
N SER A 139 0.52 19.34 -8.21
CA SER A 139 1.55 20.36 -8.28
C SER A 139 2.96 19.77 -8.19
N ARG A 140 3.97 20.43 -8.81
CA ARG A 140 5.38 20.00 -8.76
C ARG A 140 5.92 19.91 -7.33
N SER A 141 5.51 20.80 -6.45
CA SER A 141 6.03 20.91 -5.08
C SER A 141 5.38 19.94 -4.10
N LYS A 142 4.15 19.47 -4.37
CA LYS A 142 3.36 18.64 -3.43
C LYS A 142 3.21 17.20 -3.87
N SER A 143 3.35 16.89 -5.18
CA SER A 143 3.18 15.53 -5.69
C SER A 143 4.40 14.67 -5.37
N LYS A 144 4.15 13.39 -5.10
CA LYS A 144 5.22 12.39 -4.98
C LYS A 144 5.93 12.23 -6.33
N LEU A 145 7.24 12.16 -6.29
CA LEU A 145 8.03 11.77 -7.46
C LEU A 145 7.89 10.26 -7.63
N SER A 146 7.10 9.83 -8.61
CA SER A 146 6.86 8.40 -8.86
C SER A 146 6.31 8.18 -10.26
N PHE A 147 6.71 7.06 -10.87
CA PHE A 147 6.09 6.50 -12.07
C PHE A 147 6.18 4.97 -12.03
N THR A 148 5.27 4.30 -12.73
CA THR A 148 5.19 2.84 -12.77
C THR A 148 5.37 2.34 -14.20
N MET A 149 6.22 1.35 -14.36
CA MET A 149 6.39 0.60 -15.60
C MET A 149 5.59 -0.71 -15.46
N THR A 150 4.66 -0.94 -16.38
CA THR A 150 3.87 -2.17 -16.50
C THR A 150 4.32 -2.95 -17.73
N GLU A 151 3.90 -4.19 -17.88
CA GLU A 151 4.21 -5.04 -19.05
C GLU A 151 5.71 -5.28 -19.24
N VAL A 152 6.34 -5.76 -18.19
CA VAL A 152 7.77 -6.07 -18.17
C VAL A 152 8.04 -7.30 -19.03
N LYS A 153 8.39 -7.08 -20.31
CA LYS A 153 8.87 -8.15 -21.21
C LYS A 153 10.33 -8.49 -20.91
N ARG A 154 10.77 -9.72 -21.22
CA ARG A 154 12.14 -10.21 -21.02
C ARG A 154 12.66 -9.93 -19.60
N GLN A 155 11.94 -10.42 -18.61
CA GLN A 155 12.15 -10.07 -17.20
C GLN A 155 13.55 -10.39 -16.65
N SER A 156 14.21 -11.43 -17.17
CA SER A 156 15.60 -11.78 -16.81
C SER A 156 16.60 -10.68 -17.16
N SER A 157 16.39 -9.95 -18.27
CA SER A 157 17.28 -8.87 -18.72
C SER A 157 17.18 -7.58 -17.88
N TRP A 158 16.36 -7.56 -16.85
CA TRP A 158 16.24 -6.42 -15.93
C TRP A 158 17.31 -6.41 -14.83
N PHE A 159 18.02 -7.52 -14.68
CA PHE A 159 19.02 -7.68 -13.63
C PHE A 159 20.37 -7.91 -14.29
N LYS A 160 21.41 -7.24 -13.78
CA LYS A 160 22.78 -7.49 -14.16
C LYS A 160 23.35 -8.64 -13.31
N GLU A 161 24.31 -9.38 -13.85
CA GLU A 161 24.95 -10.51 -13.18
C GLU A 161 25.62 -10.12 -11.86
N ASP A 162 26.09 -8.85 -11.74
CA ASP A 162 26.66 -8.32 -10.50
C ASP A 162 25.67 -8.41 -9.30
N GLY A 163 24.38 -8.52 -9.57
CA GLY A 163 23.32 -8.56 -8.58
C GLY A 163 23.09 -7.23 -7.85
N HIS A 164 23.71 -6.15 -8.34
CA HIS A 164 23.62 -4.81 -7.76
C HIS A 164 23.23 -3.75 -8.78
N SER A 165 22.64 -4.15 -9.89
CA SER A 165 22.15 -3.24 -10.91
C SER A 165 20.81 -3.70 -11.48
N ILE A 166 19.90 -2.75 -11.70
CA ILE A 166 18.64 -2.97 -12.40
C ILE A 166 18.56 -2.13 -13.66
N ALA A 167 17.94 -2.68 -14.72
CA ALA A 167 17.70 -1.95 -15.94
C ALA A 167 16.50 -1.00 -15.80
N LEU A 168 16.56 0.14 -16.48
CA LEU A 168 15.43 1.00 -16.76
C LEU A 168 15.00 0.87 -18.22
N ILE A 169 13.70 1.02 -18.46
CA ILE A 169 13.19 1.17 -19.83
C ILE A 169 13.43 2.61 -20.25
N LEU A 170 14.28 2.77 -21.25
CA LEU A 170 14.64 4.05 -21.84
C LEU A 170 13.68 4.39 -22.99
N PRO A 171 13.56 5.67 -23.38
CA PRO A 171 12.81 6.04 -24.57
C PRO A 171 13.43 5.36 -25.80
N LYS A 172 12.58 4.93 -26.73
CA LYS A 172 13.04 4.49 -28.04
C LYS A 172 13.36 5.74 -28.86
N SER A 173 14.61 5.97 -29.17
CA SER A 173 14.99 6.94 -30.17
C SER A 173 15.13 6.23 -31.54
N PRO A 174 14.47 6.71 -32.57
CA PRO A 174 14.52 6.05 -33.89
C PRO A 174 15.85 6.22 -34.64
N ASP A 175 16.59 7.35 -34.48
CA ASP A 175 17.56 7.77 -35.47
C ASP A 175 18.90 8.31 -34.96
N ASP A 176 19.21 8.26 -33.65
CA ASP A 176 20.45 8.87 -33.15
C ASP A 176 21.35 7.85 -32.43
N ARG A 177 22.49 7.51 -33.07
CA ARG A 177 23.53 6.62 -32.52
C ARG A 177 24.14 7.17 -31.21
N ASP A 178 24.20 8.48 -31.05
CA ASP A 178 24.69 9.13 -29.83
C ASP A 178 23.71 9.01 -28.69
N ILE A 179 22.41 9.09 -28.97
CA ILE A 179 21.36 8.84 -27.96
C ILE A 179 21.37 7.37 -27.53
N THR A 180 21.62 6.43 -28.47
CA THR A 180 21.74 4.99 -28.15
C THR A 180 22.88 4.73 -27.18
N ARG A 181 24.06 5.32 -27.41
CA ARG A 181 25.22 5.22 -26.49
C ARG A 181 24.93 5.84 -25.11
N ARG A 182 24.34 7.04 -25.07
CA ARG A 182 23.92 7.68 -23.79
C ARG A 182 22.84 6.86 -23.08
N CYS A 183 21.94 6.27 -23.84
CA CYS A 183 20.90 5.39 -23.29
C CYS A 183 21.53 4.16 -22.66
N ASP A 184 22.49 3.50 -23.25
CA ASP A 184 23.14 2.33 -22.67
C ASP A 184 23.87 2.65 -21.36
N GLN A 185 24.51 3.81 -21.26
CA GLN A 185 25.12 4.28 -20.00
C GLN A 185 24.11 4.60 -18.89
N LEU A 186 22.90 5.07 -19.25
CA LEU A 186 21.84 5.41 -18.30
C LEU A 186 20.98 4.20 -17.92
N LYS A 187 21.06 3.11 -18.67
CA LYS A 187 20.19 1.94 -18.55
C LYS A 187 20.32 1.25 -17.18
N TRP A 188 21.55 1.10 -16.70
CA TRP A 188 21.80 0.35 -15.48
C TRP A 188 21.92 1.26 -14.27
N ILE A 189 20.95 1.17 -13.34
CA ILE A 189 21.00 1.89 -12.07
C ILE A 189 21.52 0.95 -10.99
N HIS A 190 22.51 1.43 -10.24
CA HIS A 190 23.05 0.71 -9.10
C HIS A 190 22.02 0.58 -7.97
N THR A 191 22.05 -0.56 -7.28
CA THR A 191 21.18 -0.87 -6.14
C THR A 191 22.03 -1.09 -4.88
N THR A 192 21.62 -0.48 -3.77
CA THR A 192 22.36 -0.62 -2.50
C THR A 192 22.11 -1.96 -1.78
N THR A 193 21.20 -2.78 -2.31
CA THR A 193 20.90 -4.13 -1.83
C THR A 193 20.95 -5.11 -2.97
N SER A 194 21.34 -6.36 -2.68
CA SER A 194 21.43 -7.39 -3.70
C SER A 194 20.08 -7.75 -4.30
N THR A 195 20.02 -7.89 -5.61
CA THR A 195 18.86 -8.34 -6.39
C THR A 195 18.99 -9.82 -6.81
N LYS A 196 20.11 -10.49 -6.48
CA LYS A 196 20.43 -11.87 -6.93
C LYS A 196 19.30 -12.86 -6.65
N ARG A 197 18.70 -12.79 -5.45
CA ARG A 197 17.59 -13.68 -5.08
C ARG A 197 16.36 -13.50 -5.97
N LEU A 198 15.99 -12.24 -6.28
CA LEU A 198 14.86 -11.95 -7.17
C LEU A 198 15.19 -12.36 -8.60
N ALA A 199 16.38 -11.99 -9.09
CA ALA A 199 16.86 -12.33 -10.42
C ALA A 199 16.84 -13.85 -10.66
N ARG A 200 17.37 -14.63 -9.72
CA ARG A 200 17.38 -16.09 -9.77
C ARG A 200 15.94 -16.66 -9.87
N LYS A 201 15.03 -16.24 -9.00
CA LYS A 201 13.63 -16.71 -9.04
C LYS A 201 12.90 -16.34 -10.33
N VAL A 202 13.21 -15.20 -10.92
CA VAL A 202 12.68 -14.79 -12.22
C VAL A 202 13.27 -15.66 -13.35
N ALA A 203 14.56 -15.98 -13.31
CA ALA A 203 15.23 -16.83 -14.28
C ALA A 203 14.72 -18.28 -14.20
N GLU A 204 14.47 -18.78 -12.99
CA GLU A 204 13.88 -20.11 -12.72
C GLU A 204 12.39 -20.21 -13.07
N GLY A 205 11.73 -19.10 -13.45
CA GLY A 205 10.28 -19.06 -13.72
C GLY A 205 9.39 -19.18 -12.46
N THR A 206 9.98 -19.22 -11.26
CA THR A 206 9.26 -19.31 -9.97
C THR A 206 8.73 -17.95 -9.49
N ALA A 207 9.14 -16.86 -10.16
CA ALA A 207 8.65 -15.51 -9.92
C ALA A 207 8.43 -14.74 -11.23
N ARG A 208 7.33 -13.96 -11.29
CA ARG A 208 7.01 -13.08 -12.42
C ARG A 208 6.84 -11.64 -11.96
N ILE A 209 7.54 -10.70 -12.58
CA ILE A 209 7.39 -9.27 -12.31
C ILE A 209 6.17 -8.74 -13.05
N LEU A 210 5.21 -8.20 -12.32
CA LEU A 210 3.99 -7.60 -12.87
C LEU A 210 4.18 -6.12 -13.20
N SER A 211 4.91 -5.41 -12.34
CA SER A 211 5.21 -3.99 -12.53
C SER A 211 6.39 -3.56 -11.69
N VAL A 212 7.01 -2.45 -12.07
CA VAL A 212 8.08 -1.79 -11.31
C VAL A 212 7.70 -0.33 -11.11
N THR A 213 7.60 0.10 -9.86
CA THR A 213 7.37 1.50 -9.50
C THR A 213 8.67 2.13 -9.04
N ILE A 214 9.14 3.14 -9.75
CA ILE A 214 10.27 3.97 -9.33
C ILE A 214 9.71 5.16 -8.55
N SER A 215 10.28 5.42 -7.37
CA SER A 215 9.82 6.52 -6.52
C SER A 215 10.94 7.13 -5.69
N PHE A 216 10.78 8.41 -5.33
CA PHE A 216 11.64 9.09 -4.37
C PHE A 216 10.91 9.22 -3.04
N THR A 217 11.32 8.46 -2.05
CA THR A 217 10.66 8.38 -0.74
C THR A 217 11.70 8.32 0.37
N GLY A 218 11.47 9.07 1.46
CA GLY A 218 12.41 9.09 2.59
C GLY A 218 13.80 9.60 2.23
N GLY A 219 13.90 10.52 1.25
CA GLY A 219 15.18 11.10 0.82
C GLY A 219 16.03 10.22 -0.09
N ARG A 220 15.47 9.16 -0.69
CA ARG A 220 16.18 8.25 -1.59
C ARG A 220 15.29 7.72 -2.71
N TRP A 221 15.93 7.35 -3.81
CA TRP A 221 15.27 6.62 -4.87
C TRP A 221 15.11 5.14 -4.52
N GLN A 222 14.04 4.55 -4.97
CA GLN A 222 13.76 3.12 -4.79
C GLN A 222 12.94 2.57 -5.96
N ALA A 223 13.18 1.30 -6.27
CA ALA A 223 12.35 0.50 -7.15
C ALA A 223 11.50 -0.47 -6.31
N SER A 224 10.18 -0.42 -6.49
CA SER A 224 9.24 -1.37 -5.89
C SER A 224 8.74 -2.30 -6.99
N PHE A 225 9.15 -3.55 -6.94
CA PHE A 225 8.69 -4.60 -7.84
C PHE A 225 7.42 -5.22 -7.27
N SER A 226 6.35 -5.26 -8.07
CA SER A 226 5.20 -6.13 -7.80
C SER A 226 5.51 -7.47 -8.44
N VAL A 227 5.66 -8.51 -7.64
CA VAL A 227 6.13 -9.82 -8.09
C VAL A 227 5.09 -10.88 -7.71
N ARG A 228 4.67 -11.66 -8.70
CA ARG A 228 3.86 -12.87 -8.49
C ARG A 228 4.83 -14.05 -8.32
N TYR A 229 4.69 -14.76 -7.23
CA TYR A 229 5.42 -15.98 -6.94
C TYR A 229 4.50 -17.18 -7.08
N ASN A 230 4.98 -18.23 -7.72
CA ASN A 230 4.33 -19.53 -7.64
C ASN A 230 4.63 -20.10 -6.26
N VAL A 231 3.59 -20.38 -5.49
CA VAL A 231 3.71 -20.99 -4.16
C VAL A 231 3.55 -22.49 -4.34
N PHE A 232 4.65 -23.21 -4.30
CA PHE A 232 4.58 -24.66 -4.17
C PHE A 232 4.29 -24.97 -2.69
N PRO A 233 3.40 -25.93 -2.39
CA PRO A 233 3.25 -26.42 -1.02
C PRO A 233 4.62 -26.95 -0.55
N THR A 234 5.32 -26.15 0.21
CA THR A 234 6.48 -26.66 0.94
C THR A 234 5.94 -27.62 2.00
N SER A 235 6.57 -28.78 2.13
CA SER A 235 6.38 -29.65 3.30
C SER A 235 6.31 -28.77 4.54
N THR A 236 5.26 -28.94 5.35
CA THR A 236 4.99 -28.10 6.52
C THR A 236 6.26 -27.96 7.36
N PRO A 237 6.86 -26.78 7.44
CA PRO A 237 8.09 -26.63 8.23
C PRO A 237 7.76 -26.96 9.68
N THR A 238 8.65 -27.70 10.34
CA THR A 238 8.55 -27.98 11.78
C THR A 238 8.39 -26.65 12.53
N LYS A 239 7.30 -26.52 13.28
CA LYS A 239 7.07 -25.30 14.08
C LYS A 239 7.94 -25.34 15.32
N PHE A 240 8.77 -24.32 15.50
CA PHE A 240 9.74 -24.28 16.59
C PHE A 240 9.11 -24.29 17.99
N PHE A 241 7.93 -23.68 18.14
CA PHE A 241 7.24 -23.57 19.43
C PHE A 241 5.98 -24.44 19.50
N GLY A 242 5.45 -24.89 18.36
CA GLY A 242 4.25 -25.72 18.22
C GLY A 242 2.95 -25.07 18.73
N GLY A 243 1.82 -25.67 18.37
CA GLY A 243 0.49 -25.34 18.89
C GLY A 243 0.01 -23.92 18.57
N SER A 244 -0.88 -23.43 19.46
CA SER A 244 -1.54 -22.13 19.32
C SER A 244 -0.95 -21.06 20.21
N VAL A 245 -1.04 -19.79 19.78
CA VAL A 245 -0.69 -18.60 20.57
C VAL A 245 -1.72 -17.50 20.38
N GLY A 246 -2.13 -16.85 21.47
CA GLY A 246 -2.87 -15.60 21.46
C GLY A 246 -1.91 -14.42 21.62
N ILE A 247 -2.20 -13.34 20.92
CA ILE A 247 -1.39 -12.13 20.92
C ILE A 247 -2.27 -10.94 21.29
N ASP A 248 -2.02 -10.33 22.42
CA ASP A 248 -2.55 -9.01 22.80
C ASP A 248 -1.55 -7.92 22.35
N LEU A 249 -2.06 -6.84 21.73
CA LEU A 249 -1.24 -5.73 21.20
C LEU A 249 -1.36 -4.50 22.10
N GLY A 250 -0.24 -4.03 22.63
CA GLY A 250 -0.19 -2.92 23.58
C GLY A 250 0.82 -1.82 23.21
N ILE A 251 0.68 -0.66 23.87
CA ILE A 251 1.64 0.45 23.77
C ILE A 251 2.77 0.30 24.79
N SER A 252 2.49 -0.25 25.97
CA SER A 252 3.50 -0.51 27.01
C SER A 252 4.46 -1.59 26.53
N HIS A 253 3.94 -2.73 26.21
CA HIS A 253 4.59 -3.81 25.46
C HIS A 253 4.04 -3.82 24.05
N LEU A 254 4.86 -4.09 23.05
CA LEU A 254 4.42 -4.12 21.65
C LEU A 254 3.40 -5.25 21.41
N ALA A 255 3.63 -6.36 22.07
CA ALA A 255 2.74 -7.51 22.09
C ALA A 255 2.97 -8.32 23.37
N THR A 256 1.93 -9.02 23.82
CA THR A 256 1.98 -10.00 24.90
C THR A 256 1.47 -11.32 24.35
N LEU A 257 2.25 -12.38 24.52
CA LEU A 257 1.88 -13.73 24.09
C LEU A 257 1.17 -14.47 25.23
N SER A 258 0.26 -15.38 24.91
CA SER A 258 -0.48 -16.18 25.89
C SER A 258 0.40 -17.11 26.73
N ARG A 259 1.65 -17.27 26.36
CA ARG A 259 2.69 -17.99 27.08
C ARG A 259 4.08 -17.40 26.78
N PRO A 260 5.03 -17.48 27.72
CA PRO A 260 6.41 -17.07 27.44
C PRO A 260 7.05 -17.97 26.39
N VAL A 261 7.94 -17.37 25.58
CA VAL A 261 8.65 -18.04 24.49
C VAL A 261 10.12 -17.66 24.54
N PRO A 262 11.02 -18.63 24.79
CA PRO A 262 12.45 -18.37 24.90
C PRO A 262 13.02 -17.66 23.67
N GLY A 263 13.79 -16.58 23.89
CA GLY A 263 14.40 -15.79 22.82
C GLY A 263 13.43 -14.95 21.97
N LEU A 264 12.15 -14.82 22.39
CA LEU A 264 11.14 -13.99 21.77
C LEU A 264 10.46 -13.05 22.77
N THR A 265 10.11 -13.55 23.96
CA THR A 265 9.48 -12.79 25.04
C THR A 265 10.38 -12.75 26.27
N ASP A 266 10.01 -11.92 27.24
CA ASP A 266 10.47 -12.08 28.63
C ASP A 266 9.78 -13.27 29.33
N ASP A 267 10.07 -13.47 30.62
CA ASP A 267 9.52 -14.58 31.40
C ASP A 267 8.01 -14.50 31.63
N ASP A 268 7.43 -13.31 31.48
CA ASP A 268 6.00 -13.04 31.59
C ASP A 268 5.28 -13.09 30.24
N GLY A 269 5.99 -13.35 29.13
CA GLY A 269 5.39 -13.42 27.80
C GLY A 269 5.29 -12.08 27.07
N HIS A 270 5.89 -11.01 27.60
CA HIS A 270 5.86 -9.69 26.97
C HIS A 270 6.95 -9.50 25.94
N ILE A 271 6.62 -8.76 24.89
CA ILE A 271 7.56 -8.29 23.86
C ILE A 271 7.70 -6.77 24.01
N ALA A 272 8.90 -6.32 24.34
CA ALA A 272 9.18 -4.91 24.57
C ALA A 272 8.81 -4.04 23.36
N ASN A 273 8.25 -2.86 23.63
CA ASN A 273 8.00 -1.86 22.58
C ASN A 273 9.24 -0.98 22.39
N PRO A 274 9.94 -1.07 21.25
CA PRO A 274 11.22 -0.35 21.05
C PRO A 274 11.06 1.16 20.88
N ARG A 275 9.85 1.69 20.67
CA ARG A 275 9.52 3.14 20.61
C ARG A 275 10.49 3.94 19.74
N HIS A 276 10.75 3.46 18.52
CA HIS A 276 11.77 4.01 17.62
C HIS A 276 11.58 5.51 17.29
N LEU A 277 10.33 5.99 17.22
CA LEU A 277 10.05 7.40 16.99
C LEU A 277 10.38 8.24 18.22
N ASP A 278 10.00 7.78 19.41
CA ASP A 278 10.25 8.53 20.65
C ASP A 278 11.74 8.68 20.92
N ALA A 279 12.55 7.66 20.63
CA ALA A 279 14.02 7.72 20.74
C ALA A 279 14.63 8.84 19.88
N GLU A 280 14.04 9.17 18.74
CA GLU A 280 14.54 10.19 17.81
C GLU A 280 13.84 11.56 17.93
N MET A 281 12.87 11.70 18.84
CA MET A 281 12.07 12.93 18.99
C MET A 281 12.91 14.18 19.25
N ARG A 282 13.95 14.08 20.08
CA ARG A 282 14.84 15.22 20.36
C ARG A 282 15.50 15.76 19.08
N ARG A 283 15.97 14.86 18.21
CA ARG A 283 16.60 15.20 16.92
C ARG A 283 15.58 15.79 15.95
N LEU A 284 14.37 15.22 15.89
CA LEU A 284 13.28 15.76 15.07
C LEU A 284 12.88 17.17 15.51
N HIS A 285 12.69 17.41 16.82
CA HIS A 285 12.35 18.74 17.34
C HIS A 285 13.46 19.77 17.08
N LYS A 286 14.75 19.38 17.16
CA LYS A 286 15.88 20.26 16.79
C LYS A 286 15.78 20.67 15.31
N LEU A 287 15.53 19.71 14.43
CA LEU A 287 15.35 19.99 12.99
C LEU A 287 14.12 20.84 12.71
N ASP A 288 13.00 20.59 13.38
CA ASP A 288 11.77 21.38 13.20
C ASP A 288 11.95 22.84 13.64
N ARG A 289 12.62 23.08 14.78
CA ARG A 289 12.99 24.43 15.21
C ARG A 289 13.91 25.14 14.21
N SER A 290 14.90 24.43 13.67
CA SER A 290 15.80 24.99 12.65
C SER A 290 15.07 25.30 11.34
N ILE A 291 14.14 24.44 10.91
CA ILE A 291 13.30 24.66 9.72
C ILE A 291 12.37 25.88 9.93
N ALA A 292 11.82 26.04 11.13
CA ALA A 292 10.92 27.16 11.44
C ALA A 292 11.63 28.51 11.33
N ARG A 293 12.91 28.59 11.73
CA ARG A 293 13.74 29.81 11.67
C ARG A 293 14.21 30.18 10.27
N CYS A 294 14.16 29.24 9.30
CA CYS A 294 14.58 29.52 7.94
C CYS A 294 13.48 30.19 7.12
N GLU A 295 13.88 31.12 6.26
CA GLU A 295 13.02 31.77 5.28
C GLU A 295 12.31 30.74 4.38
N LYS A 296 11.02 31.00 4.11
CA LYS A 296 10.21 30.15 3.20
C LYS A 296 10.78 30.23 1.77
N GLY A 297 11.14 29.06 1.21
CA GLY A 297 11.74 28.98 -0.14
C GLY A 297 13.26 28.90 -0.15
N SER A 298 13.97 29.25 0.91
CA SER A 298 15.42 29.25 0.95
C SER A 298 16.04 27.85 0.74
N LYS A 299 17.26 27.82 0.15
CA LYS A 299 18.04 26.58 -0.05
C LYS A 299 18.35 25.89 1.28
N ASN A 300 18.61 26.66 2.35
CA ASN A 300 18.88 26.11 3.69
C ASN A 300 17.65 25.40 4.26
N ARG A 301 16.46 26.00 4.14
CA ARG A 301 15.22 25.34 4.53
C ARG A 301 14.98 24.03 3.77
N ALA A 302 15.27 24.01 2.47
CA ALA A 302 15.16 22.80 1.66
C ALA A 302 16.13 21.70 2.15
N LYS A 303 17.39 22.05 2.45
CA LYS A 303 18.38 21.11 3.03
C LYS A 303 17.92 20.53 4.37
N LEU A 304 17.40 21.36 5.28
CA LEU A 304 16.91 20.90 6.59
C LEU A 304 15.67 20.00 6.45
N LYS A 305 14.74 20.33 5.55
CA LYS A 305 13.59 19.47 5.22
C LYS A 305 14.05 18.11 4.68
N ALA A 306 15.07 18.08 3.83
CA ALA A 306 15.63 16.83 3.31
C ALA A 306 16.27 15.99 4.46
N ARG A 307 17.02 16.61 5.37
CA ARG A 307 17.56 15.95 6.57
C ARG A 307 16.45 15.36 7.46
N ARG A 308 15.37 16.13 7.70
CA ARG A 308 14.19 15.67 8.44
C ARG A 308 13.53 14.48 7.76
N ALA A 309 13.32 14.53 6.45
CA ALA A 309 12.76 13.43 5.67
C ALA A 309 13.63 12.16 5.73
N LYS A 310 14.97 12.33 5.66
CA LYS A 310 15.93 11.23 5.80
C LYS A 310 15.82 10.58 7.18
N LEU A 311 15.73 11.38 8.27
CA LEU A 311 15.56 10.87 9.62
C LEU A 311 14.26 10.08 9.79
N HIS A 312 13.13 10.62 9.33
CA HIS A 312 11.87 9.86 9.31
C HIS A 312 11.97 8.55 8.49
N GLY A 313 12.68 8.58 7.37
CA GLY A 313 12.93 7.39 6.57
C GLY A 313 13.77 6.34 7.31
N THR A 314 14.74 6.76 8.12
CA THR A 314 15.53 5.86 8.99
C THR A 314 14.67 5.24 10.07
N ILE A 315 13.90 6.04 10.83
CA ILE A 315 12.96 5.57 11.85
C ILE A 315 12.00 4.52 11.28
N ALA A 316 11.37 4.83 10.14
CA ALA A 316 10.45 3.92 9.49
C ALA A 316 11.11 2.58 9.12
N LYS A 317 12.36 2.60 8.63
CA LYS A 317 13.11 1.38 8.29
C LYS A 317 13.49 0.54 9.50
N THR A 318 13.96 1.19 10.57
CA THR A 318 14.32 0.49 11.80
C THR A 318 13.10 -0.20 12.39
N ARG A 319 11.96 0.48 12.44
CA ARG A 319 10.69 -0.08 12.87
C ARG A 319 10.24 -1.26 12.00
N ASP A 320 10.27 -1.08 10.68
CA ASP A 320 9.88 -2.12 9.72
C ASP A 320 10.75 -3.38 9.89
N ARG A 321 12.06 -3.20 10.07
CA ARG A 321 12.99 -4.30 10.33
C ARG A 321 12.64 -5.05 11.62
N ALA A 322 12.42 -4.33 12.73
CA ALA A 322 12.03 -4.94 13.99
C ALA A 322 10.72 -5.74 13.88
N LEU A 323 9.71 -5.17 13.19
CA LEU A 323 8.46 -5.87 12.93
C LEU A 323 8.68 -7.11 12.06
N HIS A 324 9.54 -7.02 11.04
CA HIS A 324 9.85 -8.17 10.20
C HIS A 324 10.55 -9.28 10.96
N GLU A 325 11.47 -8.97 11.86
CA GLU A 325 12.16 -9.95 12.73
C GLU A 325 11.14 -10.64 13.65
N LEU A 326 10.34 -9.86 14.37
CA LEU A 326 9.29 -10.36 15.26
C LEU A 326 8.30 -11.26 14.53
N THR A 327 7.66 -10.74 13.48
CA THR A 327 6.60 -11.48 12.78
C THR A 327 7.13 -12.72 12.04
N THR A 328 8.44 -12.76 11.71
CA THR A 328 9.07 -13.95 11.11
C THR A 328 9.23 -15.05 12.14
N LYS A 329 9.65 -14.72 13.37
CA LYS A 329 9.78 -15.68 14.48
C LYS A 329 8.40 -16.22 14.87
N VAL A 330 7.41 -15.35 15.07
CA VAL A 330 6.04 -15.75 15.44
C VAL A 330 5.41 -16.65 14.37
N ALA A 331 5.40 -16.21 13.10
CA ALA A 331 4.80 -16.97 12.01
C ALA A 331 5.51 -18.31 11.71
N GLY A 332 6.82 -18.40 12.02
CA GLY A 332 7.57 -19.67 11.90
C GLY A 332 7.43 -20.56 13.12
N GLY A 333 7.03 -20.02 14.26
CA GLY A 333 7.04 -20.72 15.53
C GLY A 333 5.75 -21.46 15.87
N PHE A 334 4.59 -20.97 15.40
CA PHE A 334 3.28 -21.47 15.82
C PHE A 334 2.45 -21.98 14.65
N GLU A 335 1.56 -22.93 14.91
CA GLU A 335 0.58 -23.45 13.95
C GLU A 335 -0.61 -22.53 13.81
N THR A 336 -1.10 -22.00 14.94
CA THR A 336 -2.22 -21.07 15.00
C THR A 336 -1.85 -19.81 15.77
N ILE A 337 -2.19 -18.68 15.19
CA ILE A 337 -1.92 -17.35 15.76
C ILE A 337 -3.26 -16.62 15.87
N ALA A 338 -3.75 -16.41 17.08
CA ALA A 338 -4.95 -15.62 17.34
C ALA A 338 -4.58 -14.17 17.65
N ILE A 339 -5.30 -13.19 17.06
CA ILE A 339 -5.05 -11.76 17.22
C ILE A 339 -6.35 -10.97 17.16
N GLU A 340 -6.44 -9.86 17.88
CA GLU A 340 -7.63 -8.98 17.85
C GLU A 340 -7.77 -8.17 16.55
N ASP A 341 -9.04 -7.90 16.14
CA ASP A 341 -9.37 -6.94 15.08
C ASP A 341 -9.32 -5.50 15.59
N LEU A 342 -8.14 -4.98 15.88
CA LEU A 342 -8.00 -3.60 16.37
C LEU A 342 -8.37 -2.56 15.29
N ASN A 343 -9.30 -1.66 15.61
CA ASN A 343 -9.58 -0.49 14.80
C ASN A 343 -8.56 0.63 15.05
N VAL A 344 -7.32 0.40 14.59
CA VAL A 344 -6.20 1.33 14.76
C VAL A 344 -6.55 2.74 14.29
N ARG A 345 -7.36 2.87 13.24
CA ARG A 345 -7.76 4.16 12.68
C ARG A 345 -8.66 4.96 13.64
N ALA A 346 -9.60 4.30 14.30
CA ALA A 346 -10.44 4.95 15.32
C ALA A 346 -9.60 5.36 16.54
N MET A 347 -8.66 4.50 16.94
CA MET A 347 -7.76 4.77 18.09
C MET A 347 -6.79 5.94 17.84
N THR A 348 -6.47 6.28 16.57
CA THR A 348 -5.61 7.41 16.22
C THR A 348 -6.34 8.75 16.13
N ASN A 349 -7.63 8.80 16.46
CA ASN A 349 -8.39 10.05 16.43
C ASN A 349 -7.78 11.09 17.38
N LYS A 350 -7.84 12.37 16.99
CA LYS A 350 -7.24 13.50 17.71
C LYS A 350 -7.71 13.64 19.18
N LYS A 351 -8.85 13.08 19.52
CA LYS A 351 -9.38 13.02 20.91
C LYS A 351 -8.54 12.14 21.85
N HIS A 352 -7.75 11.21 21.30
CA HIS A 352 -6.88 10.33 22.06
C HIS A 352 -5.42 10.75 21.84
N HIS A 353 -4.73 11.20 22.86
CA HIS A 353 -3.31 11.62 22.80
C HIS A 353 -2.33 10.49 22.39
N LEU A 354 -2.84 9.28 22.15
CA LEU A 354 -2.10 8.07 21.81
C LEU A 354 -1.68 7.95 20.34
N GLY A 355 -2.12 8.86 19.46
CA GLY A 355 -1.92 8.73 18.00
C GLY A 355 -0.45 8.55 17.57
N ARG A 356 0.50 9.18 18.27
CA ARG A 356 1.93 9.03 18.00
C ARG A 356 2.44 7.64 18.39
N SER A 357 2.14 7.19 19.59
CA SER A 357 2.56 5.88 20.11
C SER A 357 1.96 4.74 19.30
N LEU A 358 0.68 4.85 18.89
CA LEU A 358 0.01 3.90 18.00
C LEU A 358 0.65 3.88 16.60
N ALA A 359 1.00 5.06 16.06
CA ALA A 359 1.69 5.15 14.77
C ALA A 359 3.11 4.54 14.84
N ASP A 360 3.78 4.65 15.98
CA ASP A 360 5.10 4.05 16.22
C ASP A 360 5.00 2.54 16.41
N ALA A 361 4.04 2.04 17.17
CA ALA A 361 3.79 0.60 17.35
C ALA A 361 3.37 -0.10 16.03
N SER A 362 2.71 0.62 15.11
CA SER A 362 2.37 0.13 13.76
C SER A 362 1.58 -1.18 13.75
N PHE A 363 0.57 -1.33 14.61
CA PHE A 363 -0.25 -2.55 14.76
C PHE A 363 -0.84 -3.07 13.46
N GLY A 364 -1.29 -2.16 12.57
CA GLY A 364 -1.80 -2.56 11.26
C GLY A 364 -0.75 -3.25 10.38
N GLU A 365 0.50 -2.78 10.41
CA GLU A 365 1.61 -3.39 9.69
C GLU A 365 2.03 -4.71 10.32
N LEU A 366 2.07 -4.79 11.65
CA LEU A 366 2.34 -6.03 12.38
C LEU A 366 1.32 -7.12 11.98
N ARG A 367 0.02 -6.83 12.06
CA ARG A 367 -1.05 -7.76 11.66
C ARG A 367 -0.89 -8.16 10.19
N ARG A 368 -0.68 -7.22 9.29
CA ARG A 368 -0.46 -7.50 7.86
C ARG A 368 0.71 -8.45 7.63
N GLN A 369 1.83 -8.22 8.34
CA GLN A 369 3.02 -9.07 8.24
C GLN A 369 2.78 -10.45 8.82
N LEU A 370 2.11 -10.57 9.95
CA LEU A 370 1.74 -11.87 10.52
C LEU A 370 0.87 -12.67 9.57
N THR A 371 -0.19 -12.05 9.02
CA THR A 371 -1.14 -12.73 8.12
C THR A 371 -0.44 -13.36 6.93
N TYR A 372 0.33 -12.59 6.14
CA TYR A 372 0.94 -13.16 4.95
C TYR A 372 2.10 -14.12 5.26
N LYS A 373 2.87 -13.87 6.34
CA LYS A 373 3.96 -14.76 6.71
C LYS A 373 3.48 -16.08 7.29
N ALA A 374 2.38 -16.05 8.05
CA ALA A 374 1.74 -17.25 8.54
C ALA A 374 1.25 -18.10 7.38
N HIS A 375 0.49 -17.49 6.45
CA HIS A 375 0.06 -18.18 5.22
C HIS A 375 1.23 -18.82 4.47
N ASP A 376 2.35 -18.07 4.31
CA ASP A 376 3.55 -18.59 3.62
C ASP A 376 4.21 -19.78 4.32
N ARG A 377 3.96 -19.96 5.59
CA ARG A 377 4.55 -21.01 6.43
C ARG A 377 3.54 -22.05 6.87
N GLY A 378 2.37 -22.09 6.25
CA GLY A 378 1.31 -23.04 6.59
C GLY A 378 0.78 -22.87 8.03
N ALA A 379 0.88 -21.65 8.59
CA ALA A 379 0.25 -21.30 9.87
C ALA A 379 -1.08 -20.61 9.61
N THR A 380 -2.03 -20.78 10.52
CA THR A 380 -3.34 -20.14 10.47
C THR A 380 -3.37 -18.90 11.34
N VAL A 381 -3.85 -17.76 10.79
CA VAL A 381 -4.12 -16.56 11.58
C VAL A 381 -5.63 -16.46 11.81
N VAL A 382 -6.04 -16.49 13.05
CA VAL A 382 -7.43 -16.30 13.48
C VAL A 382 -7.57 -14.89 14.02
N VAL A 383 -8.47 -14.10 13.42
CA VAL A 383 -8.76 -12.75 13.89
C VAL A 383 -10.05 -12.79 14.69
N ILE A 384 -9.94 -12.51 16.00
CA ILE A 384 -11.10 -12.48 16.90
C ILE A 384 -11.84 -11.15 16.78
N ASP A 385 -13.11 -11.15 17.19
CA ASP A 385 -13.93 -9.94 17.17
C ASP A 385 -13.35 -8.85 18.08
N ARG A 386 -13.43 -7.59 17.62
CA ARG A 386 -12.89 -6.43 18.35
C ARG A 386 -13.63 -6.11 19.66
N PHE A 387 -14.85 -6.59 19.82
CA PHE A 387 -15.67 -6.40 21.01
C PHE A 387 -15.58 -7.57 21.98
N PHE A 388 -14.82 -8.61 21.62
CA PHE A 388 -14.56 -9.71 22.54
C PHE A 388 -13.87 -9.18 23.81
N PRO A 389 -14.44 -9.45 25.01
CA PRO A 389 -13.96 -8.85 26.26
C PRO A 389 -12.70 -9.54 26.81
N SER A 390 -11.67 -9.66 25.99
CA SER A 390 -10.42 -10.38 26.28
C SER A 390 -9.79 -9.99 27.61
N SER A 391 -9.68 -8.69 27.90
CA SER A 391 -9.07 -8.19 29.14
C SER A 391 -9.98 -8.22 30.38
N LYS A 392 -11.32 -8.34 30.20
CA LYS A 392 -12.30 -8.36 31.27
C LYS A 392 -12.68 -9.76 31.75
N THR A 393 -12.50 -10.76 30.92
CA THR A 393 -12.81 -12.17 31.19
C THR A 393 -11.66 -12.84 31.88
N CYS A 394 -11.94 -13.64 32.92
CA CYS A 394 -10.94 -14.47 33.58
C CYS A 394 -10.51 -15.61 32.66
N SER A 395 -9.20 -15.74 32.40
CA SER A 395 -8.66 -16.81 31.55
C SER A 395 -8.69 -18.20 32.21
N SER A 396 -8.97 -18.28 33.52
CA SER A 396 -9.04 -19.54 34.27
C SER A 396 -10.47 -20.06 34.43
N CYS A 397 -11.44 -19.18 34.75
CA CYS A 397 -12.82 -19.62 35.06
C CYS A 397 -13.89 -18.97 34.17
N SER A 398 -13.47 -18.18 33.17
CA SER A 398 -14.36 -17.49 32.21
C SER A 398 -15.34 -16.47 32.82
N THR A 399 -15.26 -16.15 34.11
CA THR A 399 -16.10 -15.11 34.74
C THR A 399 -15.68 -13.74 34.19
N ALA A 400 -16.66 -12.97 33.70
CA ALA A 400 -16.42 -11.64 33.15
C ALA A 400 -16.67 -10.55 34.20
N LYS A 401 -15.77 -9.57 34.28
CA LYS A 401 -15.97 -8.35 35.08
C LYS A 401 -16.83 -7.35 34.33
N ALA A 402 -17.79 -6.72 35.01
CA ALA A 402 -18.60 -5.66 34.41
C ALA A 402 -17.75 -4.47 33.97
N THR A 403 -16.80 -4.06 34.82
CA THR A 403 -15.89 -2.92 34.53
C THR A 403 -14.46 -3.29 34.85
N LEU A 404 -13.52 -2.75 34.07
CA LEU A 404 -12.08 -2.84 34.31
C LEU A 404 -11.43 -1.54 33.85
N SER A 405 -10.75 -0.83 34.76
CA SER A 405 -10.05 0.40 34.43
C SER A 405 -8.89 0.14 33.49
N LEU A 406 -8.64 1.04 32.54
CA LEU A 406 -7.48 1.01 31.65
C LEU A 406 -6.15 1.17 32.41
N ALA A 407 -6.18 1.77 33.60
CA ALA A 407 -5.01 1.93 34.49
C ALA A 407 -4.64 0.64 35.23
N THR A 408 -5.58 -0.31 35.37
CA THR A 408 -5.36 -1.59 36.06
C THR A 408 -4.39 -2.44 35.26
N ARG A 409 -3.28 -2.88 35.88
CA ARG A 409 -2.27 -3.75 35.26
C ARG A 409 -2.40 -5.19 35.74
N THR A 410 -2.82 -5.41 36.95
CA THR A 410 -3.06 -6.74 37.50
C THR A 410 -4.54 -7.11 37.42
N PHE A 411 -4.85 -8.23 36.78
CA PHE A 411 -6.16 -8.81 36.78
C PHE A 411 -6.33 -9.72 38.01
N GLU A 412 -7.37 -9.50 38.82
CA GLU A 412 -7.72 -10.33 39.97
C GLU A 412 -9.16 -10.83 39.78
N CYS A 413 -9.37 -12.13 39.78
CA CYS A 413 -10.68 -12.70 39.61
C CYS A 413 -11.41 -12.82 40.95
N SER A 414 -12.62 -12.25 41.07
CA SER A 414 -13.42 -12.36 42.27
C SER A 414 -14.05 -13.76 42.48
N SER A 415 -14.16 -14.58 41.43
CA SER A 415 -14.77 -15.91 41.50
C SER A 415 -13.75 -17.01 41.85
N CYS A 416 -12.57 -17.03 41.22
CA CYS A 416 -11.60 -18.11 41.43
C CYS A 416 -10.29 -17.63 42.08
N GLY A 417 -10.18 -16.35 42.44
CA GLY A 417 -9.01 -15.80 43.15
C GLY A 417 -7.74 -15.66 42.32
N VAL A 418 -7.77 -16.04 41.03
CA VAL A 418 -6.57 -15.93 40.21
C VAL A 418 -6.10 -14.48 40.06
N ARG A 419 -4.79 -14.27 40.23
CA ARG A 419 -4.12 -12.98 40.09
C ARG A 419 -3.00 -13.10 39.06
N LEU A 420 -3.05 -12.30 37.99
CA LEU A 420 -2.05 -12.31 36.91
C LEU A 420 -1.99 -10.95 36.22
N ASP A 421 -0.96 -10.75 35.40
CA ASP A 421 -0.90 -9.57 34.56
C ASP A 421 -2.13 -9.51 33.64
N ARG A 422 -2.67 -8.29 33.42
CA ARG A 422 -3.88 -8.09 32.62
C ARG A 422 -3.68 -8.43 31.16
N ASP A 423 -2.52 -8.09 30.58
CA ASP A 423 -2.23 -8.30 29.17
C ASP A 423 -1.97 -9.81 28.91
N ILE A 424 -1.41 -10.54 29.87
CA ILE A 424 -1.30 -12.01 29.87
C ILE A 424 -2.68 -12.65 29.92
N ASN A 425 -3.56 -12.16 30.82
CA ASN A 425 -4.94 -12.65 30.90
C ASN A 425 -5.66 -12.45 29.54
N ALA A 426 -5.51 -11.27 28.92
CA ALA A 426 -6.07 -10.98 27.62
C ALA A 426 -5.52 -11.91 26.53
N ALA A 427 -4.21 -12.09 26.48
CA ALA A 427 -3.58 -12.95 25.48
C ALA A 427 -4.02 -14.42 25.59
N ARG A 428 -4.24 -14.93 26.81
CA ARG A 428 -4.81 -16.28 27.06
C ARG A 428 -6.23 -16.40 26.56
N ASN A 429 -7.07 -15.40 26.83
CA ASN A 429 -8.46 -15.36 26.34
C ASN A 429 -8.51 -15.27 24.80
N ILE A 430 -7.62 -14.49 24.19
CA ILE A 430 -7.47 -14.41 22.72
C ILE A 430 -7.09 -15.77 22.13
N ALA A 431 -6.18 -16.50 22.79
CA ALA A 431 -5.81 -17.85 22.35
C ALA A 431 -6.97 -18.83 22.41
N ALA A 432 -7.72 -18.81 23.51
CA ALA A 432 -8.87 -19.69 23.72
C ALA A 432 -10.00 -19.40 22.72
N GLU A 433 -10.34 -18.13 22.50
CA GLU A 433 -11.35 -17.72 21.51
C GLU A 433 -10.89 -18.06 20.08
N GLY A 434 -9.62 -17.85 19.76
CA GLY A 434 -9.05 -18.24 18.47
C GLY A 434 -9.15 -19.73 18.21
N ALA A 435 -8.88 -20.57 19.20
CA ALA A 435 -9.04 -22.01 19.12
C ALA A 435 -10.52 -22.41 18.92
N ARG A 436 -11.43 -21.78 19.65
CA ARG A 436 -12.88 -22.00 19.52
C ARG A 436 -13.37 -21.68 18.09
N LEU A 437 -13.00 -20.52 17.57
CA LEU A 437 -13.39 -20.10 16.21
C LEU A 437 -12.82 -21.02 15.13
N LEU A 438 -11.58 -21.48 15.29
CA LEU A 438 -10.97 -22.43 14.37
C LEU A 438 -11.70 -23.76 14.36
N HIS A 439 -12.04 -24.28 15.54
CA HIS A 439 -12.81 -25.51 15.68
C HIS A 439 -14.21 -25.40 15.02
N CYS A 440 -14.94 -24.30 15.27
CA CYS A 440 -16.22 -24.06 14.62
C CYS A 440 -16.11 -23.98 13.10
N ALA A 441 -15.06 -23.33 12.56
CA ALA A 441 -14.84 -23.24 11.12
C ALA A 441 -14.56 -24.62 10.48
N GLN A 442 -13.79 -25.46 11.15
CA GLN A 442 -13.50 -26.82 10.69
C GLN A 442 -14.76 -27.70 10.69
N HIS A 443 -15.58 -27.60 11.73
CA HIS A 443 -16.84 -28.35 11.85
C HIS A 443 -17.85 -27.94 10.76
N ASN A 444 -18.01 -26.64 10.51
CA ASN A 444 -18.87 -26.13 9.43
C ASN A 444 -18.40 -26.56 8.04
N ALA A 445 -17.09 -26.59 7.80
CA ALA A 445 -16.54 -27.03 6.52
C ALA A 445 -16.83 -28.52 6.24
N GLN A 446 -16.86 -29.36 7.27
CA GLN A 446 -17.21 -30.78 7.14
C GLN A 446 -18.70 -30.98 6.81
N HIS A 447 -19.59 -30.13 7.36
CA HIS A 447 -21.03 -30.17 7.06
C HIS A 447 -21.38 -29.66 5.64
N VAL A 448 -20.63 -28.72 5.08
CA VAL A 448 -20.86 -28.17 3.74
C VAL A 448 -20.30 -29.11 2.64
N ALA A 449 -19.29 -29.89 2.93
CA ALA A 449 -18.73 -30.88 1.98
C ALA A 449 -19.72 -32.01 1.63
N GLY A 450 -20.80 -32.16 2.37
CA GLY A 450 -21.88 -33.12 2.13
C GLY A 450 -23.03 -32.60 1.24
N PHE A 451 -23.04 -31.30 0.91
CA PHE A 451 -24.11 -30.69 0.11
C PHE A 451 -23.60 -30.37 -1.30
N ARG A 452 -23.98 -31.16 -2.29
CA ARG A 452 -23.81 -30.84 -3.72
C ARG A 452 -24.88 -29.80 -4.08
N PRO A 453 -24.54 -28.58 -4.52
CA PRO A 453 -25.53 -27.67 -5.07
C PRO A 453 -25.92 -28.14 -6.47
N GLU A 454 -27.20 -28.38 -6.68
CA GLU A 454 -27.78 -28.50 -8.03
C GLU A 454 -27.56 -27.20 -8.78
N THR A 455 -26.93 -27.31 -9.96
CA THR A 455 -26.68 -26.23 -10.88
C THR A 455 -28.01 -25.72 -11.43
N GLN A 456 -28.49 -24.59 -10.97
CA GLN A 456 -29.45 -23.77 -11.72
C GLN A 456 -28.69 -22.81 -12.61
N ASN A 457 -28.76 -23.06 -13.91
CA ASN A 457 -28.31 -22.15 -14.95
C ASN A 457 -29.13 -20.85 -14.90
N ALA A 458 -28.49 -19.76 -14.53
CA ALA A 458 -29.00 -18.40 -14.74
C ALA A 458 -28.13 -17.69 -15.78
N ASP A 459 -28.75 -17.32 -16.89
CA ASP A 459 -28.18 -16.58 -18.03
C ASP A 459 -27.73 -15.18 -17.60
N PRO A 460 -26.47 -14.76 -17.81
CA PRO A 460 -26.01 -13.43 -17.45
C PRO A 460 -26.08 -12.45 -18.62
N ARG A 461 -27.28 -12.13 -19.11
CA ARG A 461 -27.49 -11.04 -20.07
C ARG A 461 -28.60 -10.11 -19.62
N THR A 462 -28.29 -9.19 -18.73
CA THR A 462 -29.06 -7.95 -18.62
C THR A 462 -28.12 -6.77 -18.59
N ASN A 463 -28.20 -5.97 -19.63
CA ASN A 463 -27.58 -4.67 -19.80
C ASN A 463 -27.84 -3.76 -18.59
N LYS A 464 -26.79 -3.35 -17.86
CA LYS A 464 -26.87 -2.22 -16.94
C LYS A 464 -26.59 -0.94 -17.71
N THR A 465 -27.65 -0.24 -18.10
CA THR A 465 -27.62 1.18 -18.46
C THR A 465 -27.10 1.98 -17.26
N ASN A 466 -26.00 2.70 -17.46
CA ASN A 466 -25.48 3.65 -16.48
C ASN A 466 -26.48 4.81 -16.30
N PRO A 467 -26.85 5.17 -15.05
CA PRO A 467 -27.57 6.42 -14.81
C PRO A 467 -26.65 7.61 -15.11
N SER A 468 -27.17 8.61 -15.81
CA SER A 468 -26.47 9.85 -16.12
C SER A 468 -26.09 10.60 -14.84
N LEU A 469 -24.79 10.62 -14.52
CA LEU A 469 -24.22 11.28 -13.33
C LEU A 469 -24.02 12.80 -13.51
N ASP A 470 -24.56 13.35 -14.57
CA ASP A 470 -24.18 14.69 -15.04
C ASP A 470 -24.74 15.87 -14.21
N GLY A 471 -25.85 15.68 -13.49
CA GLY A 471 -26.53 16.79 -12.80
C GLY A 471 -25.88 17.27 -11.50
N GLU A 472 -25.25 16.38 -10.74
CA GLU A 472 -24.72 16.72 -9.42
C GLU A 472 -23.24 17.08 -9.38
N ALA A 473 -22.45 16.72 -10.40
CA ALA A 473 -21.05 17.10 -10.48
C ALA A 473 -20.87 18.61 -10.67
N SER A 474 -21.88 19.29 -11.26
CA SER A 474 -21.91 20.74 -11.45
C SER A 474 -21.98 21.52 -10.13
N ALA A 475 -22.66 20.99 -9.11
CA ALA A 475 -22.79 21.65 -7.81
C ALA A 475 -21.50 21.64 -6.99
N ALA A 476 -20.68 20.59 -7.13
CA ALA A 476 -19.39 20.48 -6.42
C ALA A 476 -18.29 21.40 -6.98
N MET A 477 -18.50 21.95 -8.19
CA MET A 477 -17.55 22.87 -8.85
C MET A 477 -17.80 24.34 -8.56
N ARG A 478 -18.90 24.73 -7.91
CA ARG A 478 -19.23 26.13 -7.60
C ARG A 478 -18.44 26.75 -6.46
N ALA A 479 -17.63 25.98 -5.73
CA ALA A 479 -16.67 26.55 -4.77
C ALA A 479 -15.39 26.94 -5.51
N GLU A 480 -15.25 28.21 -5.84
CA GLU A 480 -14.13 28.79 -6.58
C GLU A 480 -12.76 28.48 -5.98
N PRO A 481 -11.76 28.23 -6.84
CA PRO A 481 -10.40 28.64 -6.54
C PRO A 481 -10.05 29.89 -7.34
N ARG A 482 -9.64 30.92 -6.61
CA ARG A 482 -9.06 32.16 -7.16
C ARG A 482 -8.09 31.85 -8.31
N SER A 483 -8.34 32.53 -9.41
CA SER A 483 -7.56 32.56 -10.63
C SER A 483 -6.06 32.72 -10.39
N GLN A 484 -5.27 31.74 -10.78
CA GLN A 484 -3.90 31.93 -11.20
C GLN A 484 -3.73 31.23 -12.55
N SER A 485 -4.05 31.99 -13.59
CA SER A 485 -3.61 31.70 -14.96
C SER A 485 -2.09 31.86 -15.00
N ARG A 486 -1.35 30.80 -14.76
CA ARG A 486 0.05 30.70 -15.18
C ARG A 486 0.11 29.76 -16.35
N ARG A 487 0.35 30.35 -17.52
CA ARG A 487 0.76 29.64 -18.73
C ARG A 487 1.85 28.64 -18.38
N LEU A 488 1.66 27.39 -18.78
CA LEU A 488 2.67 26.34 -18.71
C LEU A 488 3.73 26.63 -19.78
N THR A 489 4.73 27.42 -19.43
CA THR A 489 5.97 27.45 -20.23
C THR A 489 6.87 26.31 -19.79
N PRO A 490 7.50 25.58 -20.68
CA PRO A 490 8.47 24.57 -20.35
C PRO A 490 9.76 25.26 -19.94
N SER A 491 10.20 25.11 -18.71
CA SER A 491 11.59 25.35 -18.34
C SER A 491 12.26 24.02 -18.03
N ALA A 492 13.42 23.87 -18.63
CA ALA A 492 14.34 22.73 -18.62
C ALA A 492 14.66 22.14 -17.23
#